data_469530f1214feb976832efcdba66afc8
#
_entry.id   469530f1214feb976832efcdba66afc8
#
_cell.length_a   1.000
_cell.length_b   1.000
_cell.length_c   1.000
_cell.angle_alpha   90.00
_cell.angle_beta   90.00
_cell.angle_gamma   90.00
#
_symmetry.space_group_name_H-M   'P 1'
#
loop_
_entity.id
_entity.type
_entity.pdbx_description
1 polymer ?
#
loop_
_entity_poly.entity_id
_entity_poly.type
_entity_poly.pdbx_seq_one_letter_code
_entity_poly.pdbx_strand_id
1 'polypeptide(L)'
;QMSSQSTFQTPKIVRISTSQKAVSVTCGGPHACALLDNGSVKCWGGNNDGQLGYGDTIQRGDDAGEMDDALPIVELGNERTAVSIAASEYHTCALLDNGFVKCWGGNNFGQLGYEDKNNRGDGVEEMGDALLFVDLGTGHTAVSIAAGSLHTCAVLDNGFVKCWGRNTWGGLGYGDTIHRGDGAGEMGDALPFVDLGTGHEAVSIAAGDLHTCALLDDGFVKCWGLN
;
A
#
# COMPACT_ATOMS: atom_id res chain seq x y z
N GLN A 1 -9.65 -0.16 -42.41
CA GLN A 1 -8.49 0.49 -41.78
C GLN A 1 -9.01 1.42 -40.67
N MET A 2 -9.01 0.95 -39.44
CA MET A 2 -9.20 1.82 -38.29
C MET A 2 -7.82 2.23 -37.82
N SER A 3 -7.41 3.47 -38.06
CA SER A 3 -6.22 4.06 -37.45
C SER A 3 -6.58 4.41 -36.00
N SER A 4 -6.14 3.62 -35.04
CA SER A 4 -6.09 4.02 -33.65
C SER A 4 -5.02 5.10 -33.50
N GLN A 5 -5.39 6.36 -33.62
CA GLN A 5 -4.54 7.44 -33.13
C GLN A 5 -4.53 7.37 -31.61
N SER A 6 -3.44 6.90 -31.03
CA SER A 6 -3.14 7.14 -29.62
C SER A 6 -2.92 8.65 -29.46
N THR A 7 -3.94 9.36 -29.00
CA THR A 7 -3.81 10.75 -28.63
C THR A 7 -3.01 10.80 -27.34
N PHE A 8 -1.71 11.13 -27.41
CA PHE A 8 -0.92 11.49 -26.24
C PHE A 8 -1.58 12.70 -25.58
N GLN A 9 -2.13 12.49 -24.39
CA GLN A 9 -2.73 13.61 -23.64
C GLN A 9 -1.60 14.44 -23.00
N THR A 10 -1.70 15.75 -23.14
CA THR A 10 -0.84 16.68 -22.40
C THR A 10 -1.16 16.59 -20.90
N PRO A 11 -0.16 16.71 -20.00
CA PRO A 11 -0.41 16.74 -18.57
C PRO A 11 -1.47 17.77 -18.20
N LYS A 12 -2.43 17.39 -17.38
CA LYS A 12 -3.47 18.27 -16.84
C LYS A 12 -3.26 18.47 -15.35
N ILE A 13 -3.56 19.65 -14.86
CA ILE A 13 -3.61 19.90 -13.41
C ILE A 13 -4.85 19.21 -12.86
N VAL A 14 -4.64 18.31 -11.90
CA VAL A 14 -5.70 17.70 -11.11
C VAL A 14 -5.73 18.40 -9.76
N ARG A 15 -6.84 19.05 -9.42
CA ARG A 15 -7.04 19.63 -8.10
C ARG A 15 -7.72 18.60 -7.20
N ILE A 16 -7.20 18.42 -6.00
CA ILE A 16 -7.68 17.43 -5.02
C ILE A 16 -8.15 18.07 -3.71
N SER A 17 -7.87 19.34 -3.50
CA SER A 17 -8.37 20.16 -2.39
C SER A 17 -8.16 21.63 -2.69
N THR A 18 -9.03 22.50 -2.17
CA THR A 18 -8.87 23.97 -2.21
C THR A 18 -8.08 24.50 -1.01
N SER A 19 -8.01 23.77 0.10
CA SER A 19 -7.45 24.22 1.38
C SER A 19 -6.17 23.49 1.81
N GLN A 20 -5.93 22.25 1.34
CA GLN A 20 -4.73 21.47 1.65
C GLN A 20 -3.86 21.28 0.40
N LYS A 21 -2.58 21.08 0.62
CA LYS A 21 -1.60 20.79 -0.44
C LYS A 21 -1.23 19.32 -0.43
N ALA A 22 -1.16 18.70 -1.61
CA ALA A 22 -0.53 17.40 -1.72
C ALA A 22 0.98 17.51 -1.46
N VAL A 23 1.48 16.65 -0.57
CA VAL A 23 2.91 16.54 -0.23
C VAL A 23 3.53 15.28 -0.81
N SER A 24 2.72 14.27 -1.12
CA SER A 24 3.12 13.05 -1.80
C SER A 24 1.99 12.52 -2.67
N VAL A 25 2.33 11.79 -3.72
CA VAL A 25 1.40 11.08 -4.58
C VAL A 25 1.95 9.69 -4.86
N THR A 26 1.07 8.70 -4.88
CA THR A 26 1.38 7.33 -5.30
C THR A 26 0.35 6.88 -6.34
N CYS A 27 0.80 6.03 -7.27
CA CYS A 27 -0.05 5.49 -8.32
C CYS A 27 -0.03 3.97 -8.24
N GLY A 28 -1.19 3.38 -8.10
CA GLY A 28 -1.45 1.99 -8.42
C GLY A 28 -1.90 1.88 -9.88
N GLY A 29 -2.05 0.69 -10.45
CA GLY A 29 -2.45 0.54 -11.86
C GLY A 29 -3.66 1.40 -12.25
N PRO A 30 -4.87 1.14 -11.69
CA PRO A 30 -6.09 1.86 -12.08
C PRO A 30 -6.39 3.08 -11.19
N HIS A 31 -5.70 3.32 -10.08
CA HIS A 31 -5.99 4.39 -9.13
C HIS A 31 -4.74 5.17 -8.70
N ALA A 32 -4.96 6.30 -8.09
CA ALA A 32 -3.94 7.13 -7.50
C ALA A 32 -4.41 7.67 -6.13
N CYS A 33 -3.46 7.89 -5.23
CA CYS A 33 -3.71 8.50 -3.93
C CYS A 33 -2.76 9.65 -3.68
N ALA A 34 -3.22 10.70 -3.01
CA ALA A 34 -2.43 11.82 -2.55
C ALA A 34 -2.46 11.89 -1.03
N LEU A 35 -1.29 12.07 -0.45
CA LEU A 35 -1.10 12.47 0.94
C LEU A 35 -1.11 14.00 1.00
N LEU A 36 -1.93 14.57 1.85
CA LEU A 36 -2.05 16.01 2.07
C LEU A 36 -1.16 16.47 3.23
N ASP A 37 -0.88 17.76 3.28
CA ASP A 37 0.00 18.40 4.28
C ASP A 37 -0.52 18.30 5.73
N ASN A 38 -1.80 18.01 5.91
CA ASN A 38 -2.41 17.72 7.22
C ASN A 38 -2.45 16.22 7.57
N GLY A 39 -1.83 15.35 6.74
CA GLY A 39 -1.82 13.91 6.92
C GLY A 39 -3.07 13.17 6.46
N SER A 40 -4.05 13.86 5.87
CA SER A 40 -5.21 13.22 5.24
C SER A 40 -4.83 12.58 3.90
N VAL A 41 -5.58 11.56 3.52
CA VAL A 41 -5.41 10.84 2.25
C VAL A 41 -6.65 11.01 1.40
N LYS A 42 -6.47 11.25 0.11
CA LYS A 42 -7.53 11.21 -0.91
C LYS A 42 -7.11 10.31 -2.05
N CYS A 43 -8.01 9.43 -2.50
CA CYS A 43 -7.76 8.47 -3.57
C CYS A 43 -8.81 8.62 -4.68
N TRP A 44 -8.41 8.41 -5.92
CA TRP A 44 -9.30 8.49 -7.10
C TRP A 44 -8.88 7.48 -8.17
N GLY A 45 -9.76 7.20 -9.11
CA GLY A 45 -9.60 6.21 -10.19
C GLY A 45 -10.46 4.98 -9.96
N GLY A 46 -9.97 3.82 -10.39
CA GLY A 46 -10.65 2.53 -10.26
C GLY A 46 -10.81 2.08 -8.82
N ASN A 47 -11.95 1.43 -8.51
CA ASN A 47 -12.32 1.01 -7.15
C ASN A 47 -13.02 -0.35 -7.09
N ASN A 48 -12.73 -1.27 -8.01
CA ASN A 48 -13.43 -2.55 -8.09
C ASN A 48 -13.24 -3.44 -6.85
N ASP A 49 -12.12 -3.27 -6.13
CA ASP A 49 -11.74 -4.04 -4.95
C ASP A 49 -11.76 -3.19 -3.66
N GLY A 50 -12.32 -1.97 -3.68
CA GLY A 50 -12.31 -1.06 -2.55
C GLY A 50 -11.00 -0.32 -2.33
N GLN A 51 -10.09 -0.31 -3.31
CA GLN A 51 -8.74 0.27 -3.19
C GLN A 51 -8.72 1.79 -2.97
N LEU A 52 -9.82 2.50 -3.17
CA LEU A 52 -9.96 3.91 -2.78
C LEU A 52 -10.22 4.10 -1.29
N GLY A 53 -10.77 3.09 -0.57
CA GLY A 53 -10.99 3.12 0.88
C GLY A 53 -12.19 3.97 1.31
N TYR A 54 -13.26 4.00 0.52
CA TYR A 54 -14.47 4.77 0.85
C TYR A 54 -15.64 3.91 1.31
N GLY A 55 -15.43 2.60 1.51
CA GLY A 55 -16.48 1.67 1.94
C GLY A 55 -17.48 1.35 0.83
N ASP A 56 -17.03 1.44 -0.41
CA ASP A 56 -17.78 1.09 -1.61
C ASP A 56 -16.84 0.67 -2.75
N THR A 57 -17.41 0.28 -3.89
CA THR A 57 -16.67 -0.07 -5.11
C THR A 57 -16.89 0.93 -6.26
N ILE A 58 -17.30 2.17 -5.94
CA ILE A 58 -17.59 3.20 -6.92
C ILE A 58 -16.29 3.93 -7.29
N GLN A 59 -16.00 4.05 -8.58
CA GLN A 59 -14.87 4.84 -9.08
C GLN A 59 -15.06 6.32 -8.74
N ARG A 60 -13.98 7.06 -8.67
CA ARG A 60 -13.98 8.50 -8.41
C ARG A 60 -13.05 9.21 -9.40
N GLY A 61 -13.48 10.36 -9.89
CA GLY A 61 -12.70 11.23 -10.77
C GLY A 61 -12.87 10.95 -12.26
N ASP A 62 -13.78 10.10 -12.64
CA ASP A 62 -14.21 9.85 -14.02
C ASP A 62 -15.37 10.74 -14.46
N ASP A 63 -16.17 11.24 -13.51
CA ASP A 63 -17.26 12.15 -13.77
C ASP A 63 -16.98 13.59 -13.28
N ALA A 64 -17.71 14.56 -13.87
CA ALA A 64 -17.56 15.97 -13.49
C ALA A 64 -18.09 16.22 -12.06
N GLY A 65 -17.28 16.88 -11.23
CA GLY A 65 -17.66 17.27 -9.87
C GLY A 65 -17.29 16.26 -8.78
N GLU A 66 -16.58 15.18 -9.12
CA GLU A 66 -16.14 14.17 -8.14
C GLU A 66 -14.78 14.47 -7.51
N MET A 67 -14.04 15.42 -8.06
CA MET A 67 -12.70 15.79 -7.59
C MET A 67 -12.72 17.05 -6.71
N ASP A 68 -11.55 17.52 -6.30
CA ASP A 68 -11.36 18.68 -5.45
C ASP A 68 -11.92 18.44 -4.03
N ASP A 69 -12.68 19.39 -3.50
CA ASP A 69 -13.29 19.26 -2.15
C ASP A 69 -14.46 18.29 -2.12
N ALA A 70 -15.04 17.92 -3.28
CA ALA A 70 -16.05 16.86 -3.38
C ALA A 70 -15.48 15.46 -3.20
N LEU A 71 -14.17 15.25 -3.50
CA LEU A 71 -13.51 13.97 -3.26
C LEU A 71 -13.36 13.77 -1.74
N PRO A 72 -13.92 12.68 -1.16
CA PRO A 72 -13.84 12.47 0.28
C PRO A 72 -12.42 12.19 0.76
N ILE A 73 -12.20 12.30 2.06
CA ILE A 73 -11.00 11.87 2.74
C ILE A 73 -11.14 10.38 3.09
N VAL A 74 -10.07 9.61 2.93
CA VAL A 74 -10.03 8.22 3.39
C VAL A 74 -10.01 8.20 4.91
N GLU A 75 -10.95 7.48 5.51
CA GLU A 75 -11.04 7.34 6.96
C GLU A 75 -9.96 6.37 7.48
N LEU A 76 -9.00 6.89 8.23
CA LEU A 76 -7.89 6.12 8.81
C LEU A 76 -8.09 5.77 10.29
N GLY A 77 -9.16 6.26 10.90
CA GLY A 77 -9.50 6.12 12.32
C GLY A 77 -9.29 7.42 13.10
N ASN A 78 -9.85 7.44 14.30
CA ASN A 78 -9.84 8.62 15.16
C ASN A 78 -8.41 9.04 15.52
N GLU A 79 -8.11 10.34 15.35
CA GLU A 79 -6.83 10.96 15.70
C GLU A 79 -5.61 10.31 14.99
N ARG A 80 -5.83 9.73 13.77
CA ARG A 80 -4.73 9.17 12.98
C ARG A 80 -4.55 9.93 11.68
N THR A 81 -3.29 10.15 11.37
CA THR A 81 -2.85 10.76 10.11
C THR A 81 -1.84 9.85 9.42
N ALA A 82 -1.82 9.89 8.10
CA ALA A 82 -0.80 9.20 7.33
C ALA A 82 0.48 10.03 7.24
N VAL A 83 1.62 9.37 7.31
CA VAL A 83 2.95 9.95 7.04
C VAL A 83 3.53 9.44 5.71
N SER A 84 3.03 8.31 5.23
CA SER A 84 3.37 7.74 3.92
C SER A 84 2.21 6.93 3.37
N ILE A 85 2.11 6.86 2.05
CA ILE A 85 1.14 6.03 1.32
C ILE A 85 1.83 5.24 0.21
N ALA A 86 1.41 4.00 0.02
CA ALA A 86 1.84 3.13 -1.06
C ALA A 86 0.60 2.54 -1.75
N ALA A 87 0.51 2.69 -3.06
CA ALA A 87 -0.57 2.13 -3.87
C ALA A 87 -0.02 1.17 -4.91
N SER A 88 -0.74 0.10 -5.12
CA SER A 88 -0.47 -0.92 -6.12
C SER A 88 -1.65 -1.09 -7.07
N GLU A 89 -1.65 -2.11 -7.91
CA GLU A 89 -2.76 -2.36 -8.83
C GLU A 89 -4.09 -2.61 -8.10
N TYR A 90 -4.06 -3.32 -6.96
CA TYR A 90 -5.26 -3.82 -6.30
C TYR A 90 -5.47 -3.27 -4.89
N HIS A 91 -4.45 -2.72 -4.23
CA HIS A 91 -4.56 -2.31 -2.84
C HIS A 91 -3.76 -1.04 -2.55
N THR A 92 -4.07 -0.44 -1.44
CA THR A 92 -3.42 0.76 -0.90
C THR A 92 -3.05 0.51 0.55
N CYS A 93 -1.88 0.98 0.98
CA CYS A 93 -1.45 0.97 2.37
C CYS A 93 -1.05 2.37 2.83
N ALA A 94 -1.37 2.70 4.06
CA ALA A 94 -0.91 3.90 4.75
C ALA A 94 -0.03 3.54 5.94
N LEU A 95 1.12 4.18 6.03
CA LEU A 95 1.93 4.25 7.24
C LEU A 95 1.41 5.44 8.04
N LEU A 96 1.02 5.19 9.29
CA LEU A 96 0.43 6.18 10.17
C LEU A 96 1.48 6.88 11.04
N ASP A 97 1.08 8.00 11.66
CA ASP A 97 1.88 8.86 12.53
C ASP A 97 2.46 8.14 13.77
N ASN A 98 1.85 7.02 14.15
CA ASN A 98 2.29 6.16 15.25
C ASN A 98 3.15 4.96 14.79
N GLY A 99 3.50 4.87 13.50
CA GLY A 99 4.28 3.77 12.93
C GLY A 99 3.50 2.50 12.64
N PHE A 100 2.16 2.50 12.86
CA PHE A 100 1.33 1.37 12.46
C PHE A 100 0.92 1.48 10.99
N VAL A 101 0.52 0.35 10.41
CA VAL A 101 0.14 0.23 9.01
C VAL A 101 -1.31 -0.18 8.90
N LYS A 102 -2.04 0.44 7.99
CA LYS A 102 -3.36 0.02 7.53
C LYS A 102 -3.33 -0.20 6.03
N CYS A 103 -3.93 -1.31 5.57
CA CYS A 103 -4.03 -1.64 4.15
C CYS A 103 -5.50 -1.92 3.79
N TRP A 104 -5.91 -1.53 2.59
CA TRP A 104 -7.26 -1.76 2.06
C TRP A 104 -7.24 -2.00 0.56
N GLY A 105 -8.34 -2.50 0.00
CA GLY A 105 -8.46 -2.94 -1.38
C GLY A 105 -8.52 -4.47 -1.49
N GLY A 106 -8.04 -5.01 -2.59
CA GLY A 106 -8.03 -6.43 -2.91
C GLY A 106 -7.10 -7.24 -2.01
N ASN A 107 -7.54 -8.46 -1.63
CA ASN A 107 -6.83 -9.32 -0.66
C ASN A 107 -6.74 -10.80 -1.07
N ASN A 108 -6.83 -11.13 -2.32
CA ASN A 108 -6.86 -12.52 -2.79
C ASN A 108 -5.66 -13.38 -2.36
N PHE A 109 -4.54 -12.76 -1.99
CA PHE A 109 -3.29 -13.43 -1.60
C PHE A 109 -2.80 -13.01 -0.21
N GLY A 110 -3.65 -12.38 0.61
CA GLY A 110 -3.26 -11.87 1.93
C GLY A 110 -2.41 -10.59 1.90
N GLN A 111 -2.39 -9.87 0.79
CA GLN A 111 -1.56 -8.66 0.63
C GLN A 111 -1.94 -7.52 1.57
N LEU A 112 -3.10 -7.55 2.21
CA LEU A 112 -3.49 -6.62 3.25
C LEU A 112 -2.89 -6.95 4.63
N GLY A 113 -2.49 -8.23 4.87
CA GLY A 113 -1.84 -8.66 6.11
C GLY A 113 -2.77 -8.87 7.31
N TYR A 114 -4.02 -9.28 7.06
CA TYR A 114 -5.02 -9.53 8.11
C TYR A 114 -5.31 -11.02 8.35
N GLU A 115 -4.44 -11.91 7.84
CA GLU A 115 -4.54 -13.37 7.98
C GLU A 115 -5.83 -13.96 7.38
N ASP A 116 -6.32 -13.31 6.34
CA ASP A 116 -7.48 -13.74 5.56
C ASP A 116 -7.35 -13.29 4.09
N LYS A 117 -8.39 -13.56 3.29
CA LYS A 117 -8.47 -13.18 1.86
C LYS A 117 -9.63 -12.23 1.55
N ASN A 118 -10.21 -11.62 2.59
CA ASN A 118 -11.33 -10.70 2.39
C ASN A 118 -10.79 -9.31 1.99
N ASN A 119 -11.40 -8.70 1.00
CA ASN A 119 -11.15 -7.31 0.66
C ASN A 119 -11.51 -6.41 1.86
N ARG A 120 -11.01 -5.20 1.86
CA ARG A 120 -11.33 -4.15 2.83
C ARG A 120 -11.52 -2.84 2.10
N GLY A 121 -12.47 -2.03 2.59
CA GLY A 121 -12.78 -0.74 1.99
C GLY A 121 -13.75 -0.80 0.82
N ASP A 122 -14.26 -1.99 0.49
CA ASP A 122 -15.29 -2.23 -0.52
C ASP A 122 -16.72 -2.29 0.07
N GLY A 123 -16.83 -2.34 1.42
CA GLY A 123 -18.08 -2.34 2.17
C GLY A 123 -18.14 -1.30 3.27
N VAL A 124 -19.35 -1.01 3.73
CA VAL A 124 -19.60 -0.11 4.86
C VAL A 124 -18.97 -0.65 6.14
N GLU A 125 -18.47 0.23 7.00
CA GLU A 125 -17.85 -0.10 8.30
C GLU A 125 -16.56 -0.95 8.20
N GLU A 126 -15.87 -0.89 7.08
CA GLU A 126 -14.60 -1.60 6.89
C GLU A 126 -13.37 -0.69 6.99
N MET A 127 -13.57 0.62 7.09
CA MET A 127 -12.52 1.64 7.21
C MET A 127 -12.55 2.30 8.59
N GLY A 128 -11.73 3.31 8.76
CA GLY A 128 -11.66 4.05 10.03
C GLY A 128 -11.18 3.17 11.19
N ASP A 129 -11.82 3.28 12.33
CA ASP A 129 -11.47 2.49 13.53
C ASP A 129 -11.84 1.00 13.39
N ALA A 130 -12.72 0.64 12.46
CA ALA A 130 -13.06 -0.75 12.19
C ALA A 130 -11.97 -1.49 11.41
N LEU A 131 -11.17 -0.78 10.60
CA LEU A 131 -10.02 -1.36 9.94
C LEU A 131 -8.89 -1.58 10.95
N LEU A 132 -8.48 -2.83 11.11
CA LEU A 132 -7.40 -3.20 12.02
C LEU A 132 -6.05 -2.66 11.54
N PHE A 133 -5.07 -2.61 12.44
CA PHE A 133 -3.68 -2.44 12.06
C PHE A 133 -3.09 -3.77 11.57
N VAL A 134 -2.20 -3.71 10.60
CA VAL A 134 -1.40 -4.86 10.19
C VAL A 134 -0.49 -5.26 11.35
N ASP A 135 -0.53 -6.53 11.75
CA ASP A 135 0.33 -7.04 12.82
C ASP A 135 1.76 -7.26 12.28
N LEU A 136 2.69 -6.43 12.73
CA LEU A 136 4.12 -6.50 12.37
C LEU A 136 4.97 -7.22 13.43
N GLY A 137 4.35 -7.71 14.50
CA GLY A 137 5.00 -8.39 15.63
C GLY A 137 5.18 -7.49 16.86
N THR A 138 5.43 -8.13 17.98
CA THR A 138 5.49 -7.49 19.29
C THR A 138 6.58 -6.42 19.37
N GLY A 139 6.18 -5.19 19.66
CA GLY A 139 7.10 -4.05 19.87
C GLY A 139 7.69 -3.46 18.58
N HIS A 140 7.18 -3.84 17.40
CA HIS A 140 7.65 -3.31 16.12
C HIS A 140 6.67 -2.30 15.53
N THR A 141 7.24 -1.26 14.93
CA THR A 141 6.56 -0.27 14.10
C THR A 141 7.23 -0.17 12.73
N ALA A 142 6.52 0.29 11.72
CA ALA A 142 7.08 0.51 10.40
C ALA A 142 7.65 1.93 10.27
N VAL A 143 8.72 2.07 9.50
CA VAL A 143 9.33 3.36 9.10
C VAL A 143 9.26 3.58 7.59
N SER A 144 9.02 2.53 6.81
CA SER A 144 8.82 2.59 5.35
C SER A 144 7.91 1.46 4.90
N ILE A 145 7.08 1.71 3.90
CA ILE A 145 6.19 0.73 3.29
C ILE A 145 6.30 0.77 1.77
N ALA A 146 6.10 -0.38 1.14
CA ALA A 146 5.99 -0.50 -0.31
C ALA A 146 4.91 -1.53 -0.67
N ALA A 147 4.15 -1.25 -1.72
CA ALA A 147 3.14 -2.12 -2.28
C ALA A 147 3.54 -2.54 -3.69
N GLY A 148 3.77 -3.83 -3.88
CA GLY A 148 3.86 -4.46 -5.19
C GLY A 148 2.48 -4.85 -5.70
N SER A 149 2.37 -5.45 -6.89
CA SER A 149 1.04 -5.73 -7.47
C SER A 149 0.14 -6.51 -6.50
N LEU A 150 0.65 -7.56 -5.87
CA LEU A 150 -0.10 -8.46 -4.98
C LEU A 150 0.67 -8.80 -3.69
N HIS A 151 1.62 -7.97 -3.28
CA HIS A 151 2.36 -8.14 -2.03
C HIS A 151 2.69 -6.79 -1.41
N THR A 152 2.98 -6.78 -0.14
CA THR A 152 3.32 -5.59 0.63
C THR A 152 4.57 -5.87 1.45
N CYS A 153 5.43 -4.89 1.60
CA CYS A 153 6.62 -4.96 2.44
C CYS A 153 6.70 -3.74 3.35
N ALA A 154 7.26 -3.92 4.53
CA ALA A 154 7.57 -2.86 5.48
C ALA A 154 9.01 -2.96 5.98
N VAL A 155 9.69 -1.84 6.07
CA VAL A 155 10.90 -1.69 6.89
C VAL A 155 10.46 -1.31 8.29
N LEU A 156 10.96 -2.02 9.28
CA LEU A 156 10.64 -1.80 10.68
C LEU A 156 11.60 -0.80 11.32
N ASP A 157 11.26 -0.34 12.51
CA ASP A 157 12.01 0.62 13.32
C ASP A 157 13.43 0.14 13.70
N ASN A 158 13.67 -1.17 13.64
CA ASN A 158 14.97 -1.80 13.86
C ASN A 158 15.74 -2.12 12.56
N GLY A 159 15.28 -1.62 11.40
CA GLY A 159 15.91 -1.85 10.10
C GLY A 159 15.63 -3.21 9.48
N PHE A 160 14.84 -4.09 10.12
CA PHE A 160 14.46 -5.36 9.54
C PHE A 160 13.28 -5.18 8.57
N VAL A 161 13.11 -6.16 7.68
CA VAL A 161 12.07 -6.15 6.65
C VAL A 161 11.12 -7.31 6.86
N LYS A 162 9.83 -7.03 6.75
CA LYS A 162 8.77 -8.04 6.63
C LYS A 162 8.00 -7.81 5.34
N CYS A 163 7.66 -8.91 4.64
CA CYS A 163 6.88 -8.90 3.42
C CYS A 163 5.76 -9.95 3.51
N TRP A 164 4.57 -9.62 2.98
CA TRP A 164 3.41 -10.51 2.98
C TRP A 164 2.61 -10.36 1.69
N GLY A 165 1.70 -11.28 1.44
CA GLY A 165 0.94 -11.38 0.19
C GLY A 165 1.44 -12.51 -0.70
N ARG A 166 1.34 -12.31 -2.01
CA ARG A 166 1.72 -13.29 -3.03
C ARG A 166 3.22 -13.50 -3.10
N ASN A 167 3.63 -14.80 -3.12
CA ASN A 167 5.03 -15.20 -3.17
C ASN A 167 5.38 -16.17 -4.32
N THR A 168 4.56 -16.25 -5.35
CA THR A 168 4.75 -17.22 -6.45
C THR A 168 6.15 -17.17 -7.07
N TRP A 169 6.80 -16.00 -7.05
CA TRP A 169 8.10 -15.75 -7.67
C TRP A 169 9.19 -15.39 -6.65
N GLY A 170 8.94 -15.66 -5.36
CA GLY A 170 9.90 -15.35 -4.30
C GLY A 170 9.98 -13.85 -3.95
N GLY A 171 8.98 -13.05 -4.33
CA GLY A 171 8.94 -11.60 -4.10
C GLY A 171 8.89 -11.19 -2.64
N LEU A 172 8.56 -12.11 -1.72
CA LEU A 172 8.60 -11.87 -0.26
C LEU A 172 10.01 -12.02 0.35
N GLY A 173 10.94 -12.72 -0.33
CA GLY A 173 12.35 -12.80 0.11
C GLY A 173 12.66 -13.84 1.16
N TYR A 174 11.79 -14.85 1.37
CA TYR A 174 11.99 -15.90 2.39
C TYR A 174 12.66 -17.17 1.86
N GLY A 175 13.11 -17.18 0.60
CA GLY A 175 13.74 -18.35 -0.01
C GLY A 175 12.76 -19.47 -0.40
N ASP A 176 11.47 -19.18 -0.38
CA ASP A 176 10.39 -20.08 -0.79
C ASP A 176 9.38 -19.37 -1.71
N THR A 177 8.27 -20.04 -2.03
CA THR A 177 7.18 -19.51 -2.85
C THR A 177 5.84 -19.57 -2.15
N ILE A 178 5.84 -19.68 -0.80
CA ILE A 178 4.65 -19.77 0.02
C ILE A 178 4.09 -18.37 0.27
N HIS A 179 2.79 -18.16 0.05
CA HIS A 179 2.11 -16.91 0.39
C HIS A 179 2.12 -16.68 1.89
N ARG A 180 2.00 -15.46 2.33
CA ARG A 180 1.96 -15.07 3.74
C ARG A 180 0.87 -14.03 3.96
N GLY A 181 0.19 -14.11 5.11
CA GLY A 181 -0.87 -13.17 5.46
C GLY A 181 -2.24 -13.54 4.92
N ASP A 182 -2.36 -14.69 4.24
CA ASP A 182 -3.63 -15.20 3.68
C ASP A 182 -4.28 -16.27 4.57
N GLY A 183 -3.65 -16.66 5.67
CA GLY A 183 -4.12 -17.62 6.66
C GLY A 183 -3.72 -17.24 8.10
N ALA A 184 -4.46 -17.78 9.06
CA ALA A 184 -4.25 -17.51 10.48
C ALA A 184 -2.85 -17.95 10.96
N GLY A 185 -2.18 -17.12 11.77
CA GLY A 185 -0.86 -17.38 12.33
C GLY A 185 0.30 -17.16 11.36
N GLU A 186 0.09 -16.38 10.30
CA GLU A 186 1.11 -16.08 9.30
C GLU A 186 1.70 -14.67 9.42
N MET A 187 1.12 -13.81 10.26
CA MET A 187 1.57 -12.45 10.51
C MET A 187 2.19 -12.31 11.92
N GLY A 188 2.43 -11.10 12.33
CA GLY A 188 2.96 -10.80 13.65
C GLY A 188 4.34 -11.43 13.91
N ASP A 189 4.55 -11.99 15.09
CA ASP A 189 5.81 -12.64 15.47
C ASP A 189 6.06 -13.94 14.70
N ALA A 190 5.03 -14.53 14.07
CA ALA A 190 5.16 -15.73 13.25
C ALA A 190 5.71 -15.42 11.84
N LEU A 191 5.53 -14.20 11.33
CA LEU A 191 6.10 -13.78 10.05
C LEU A 191 7.61 -13.52 10.23
N PRO A 192 8.50 -14.28 9.55
CA PRO A 192 9.93 -14.09 9.68
C PRO A 192 10.40 -12.75 9.10
N PHE A 193 11.60 -12.32 9.45
CA PHE A 193 12.27 -11.23 8.78
C PHE A 193 12.91 -11.71 7.48
N VAL A 194 12.95 -10.84 6.47
CA VAL A 194 13.72 -11.08 5.24
C VAL A 194 15.22 -11.08 5.59
N ASP A 195 15.95 -12.09 5.14
CA ASP A 195 17.39 -12.18 5.37
C ASP A 195 18.15 -11.21 4.43
N LEU A 196 18.54 -10.09 4.97
CA LEU A 196 19.38 -9.10 4.29
C LEU A 196 20.89 -9.39 4.43
N GLY A 197 21.25 -10.48 5.13
CA GLY A 197 22.64 -10.81 5.48
C GLY A 197 23.11 -10.12 6.76
N THR A 198 24.21 -10.64 7.32
CA THR A 198 24.71 -10.21 8.63
C THR A 198 25.18 -8.75 8.61
N GLY A 199 24.65 -7.96 9.54
CA GLY A 199 25.06 -6.57 9.75
C GLY A 199 24.50 -5.57 8.75
N HIS A 200 23.46 -5.92 8.01
CA HIS A 200 22.75 -5.01 7.10
C HIS A 200 21.34 -4.69 7.62
N GLU A 201 21.00 -3.43 7.62
CA GLU A 201 19.69 -2.89 7.93
C GLU A 201 19.11 -2.21 6.70
N ALA A 202 17.81 -2.34 6.46
CA ALA A 202 17.13 -1.60 5.42
C ALA A 202 16.77 -0.19 5.91
N VAL A 203 16.97 0.80 5.05
CA VAL A 203 16.55 2.19 5.29
C VAL A 203 15.35 2.59 4.42
N SER A 204 15.14 1.86 3.32
CA SER A 204 14.00 2.07 2.42
C SER A 204 13.70 0.80 1.64
N ILE A 205 12.45 0.68 1.18
CA ILE A 205 12.00 -0.46 0.40
C ILE A 205 11.17 0.03 -0.79
N ALA A 206 11.31 -0.67 -1.91
CA ALA A 206 10.51 -0.47 -3.12
C ALA A 206 10.03 -1.83 -3.64
N ALA A 207 8.81 -1.86 -4.11
CA ALA A 207 8.22 -3.06 -4.69
C ALA A 207 7.77 -2.77 -6.13
N GLY A 208 8.13 -3.67 -7.03
CA GLY A 208 7.57 -3.75 -8.37
C GLY A 208 6.43 -4.77 -8.40
N ASP A 209 6.05 -5.19 -9.59
CA ASP A 209 4.96 -6.16 -9.78
C ASP A 209 5.20 -7.46 -9.00
N LEU A 210 6.37 -8.08 -9.20
CA LEU A 210 6.70 -9.43 -8.72
C LEU A 210 8.07 -9.50 -8.05
N HIS A 211 8.67 -8.36 -7.74
CA HIS A 211 9.99 -8.25 -7.12
C HIS A 211 10.01 -7.13 -6.08
N THR A 212 10.99 -7.20 -5.20
CA THR A 212 11.20 -6.21 -4.14
C THR A 212 12.68 -5.84 -4.08
N CYS A 213 12.98 -4.59 -3.77
CA CYS A 213 14.34 -4.10 -3.55
C CYS A 213 14.42 -3.32 -2.25
N ALA A 214 15.42 -3.57 -1.43
CA ALA A 214 15.74 -2.80 -0.23
C ALA A 214 17.02 -1.99 -0.44
N LEU A 215 17.00 -0.73 -0.05
CA LEU A 215 18.18 0.09 0.13
C LEU A 215 18.71 -0.15 1.53
N LEU A 216 19.99 -0.49 1.66
CA LEU A 216 20.64 -0.80 2.91
C LEU A 216 21.33 0.45 3.49
N ASP A 217 21.64 0.39 4.79
CA ASP A 217 22.29 1.45 5.57
C ASP A 217 23.70 1.79 5.09
N ASP A 218 24.39 0.84 4.45
CA ASP A 218 25.70 1.01 3.82
C ASP A 218 25.63 1.55 2.37
N GLY A 219 24.43 1.82 1.85
CA GLY A 219 24.18 2.34 0.51
C GLY A 219 24.10 1.26 -0.58
N PHE A 220 24.22 -0.02 -0.24
CA PHE A 220 23.96 -1.10 -1.18
C PHE A 220 22.47 -1.37 -1.38
N VAL A 221 22.14 -2.04 -2.47
CA VAL A 221 20.76 -2.44 -2.78
C VAL A 221 20.72 -3.97 -2.90
N LYS A 222 19.72 -4.56 -2.27
CA LYS A 222 19.35 -5.96 -2.45
C LYS A 222 17.99 -6.07 -3.08
N CYS A 223 17.89 -6.91 -4.12
CA CYS A 223 16.61 -7.20 -4.79
C CYS A 223 16.37 -8.71 -4.82
N TRP A 224 15.09 -9.07 -4.76
CA TRP A 224 14.63 -10.46 -4.81
C TRP A 224 13.27 -10.56 -5.51
N GLY A 225 12.89 -11.78 -5.91
CA GLY A 225 11.68 -12.05 -6.71
C GLY A 225 11.98 -12.30 -8.17
N LEU A 226 11.00 -12.02 -9.03
CA LEU A 226 11.14 -12.21 -10.48
C LEU A 226 12.02 -11.10 -11.07
N ASN A 227 13.07 -11.52 -11.76
CA ASN A 227 14.02 -10.64 -12.45
C ASN A 227 13.88 -10.78 -13.96
#